data_c2185a5d7a2690bb117a1fb368f2cc26
#
_entry.id   c2185a5d7a2690bb117a1fb368f2cc26
#
_cell.length_a   1.000
_cell.length_b   1.000
_cell.length_c   1.000
_cell.angle_alpha   90.00
_cell.angle_beta   90.00
_cell.angle_gamma   90.00
#
_symmetry.space_group_name_H-M   'P 1'
#
loop_
_entity.id
_entity.type
_entity.pdbx_description
1 polymer ?
#
loop_
_entity_poly.entity_id
_entity_poly.type
_entity_poly.pdbx_seq_one_letter_code
_entity_poly.pdbx_strand_id
1 'polypeptide(L)'
;MPWVLLALLAGCGTTQFEAQPVIPPPLITRIPVVVGVHVPAQFREAVHREKHDGTDYAIVLGKAQADGFGRLMDAMFTRVVPVSSTDAGAATDPEIRGVLEPVLEEFSFVTPRDTGTSLYAVSLKYRINAYTPDGKLVDSWTFTGYGAQAVGSV
;
A
#
# COMPACT_ATOMS: atom_id res chain seq x y z
N MET A 1 -56.40 -12.15 15.17
CA MET A 1 -55.24 -11.36 15.68
C MET A 1 -54.00 -11.85 14.98
N PRO A 2 -53.40 -11.09 14.00
CA PRO A 2 -52.19 -11.52 13.39
C PRO A 2 -50.97 -11.04 14.19
N TRP A 3 -50.12 -11.96 14.58
CA TRP A 3 -48.82 -11.70 15.17
C TRP A 3 -47.84 -11.21 14.08
N VAL A 4 -47.49 -9.93 14.20
CA VAL A 4 -46.42 -9.35 13.36
C VAL A 4 -45.07 -9.77 13.99
N LEU A 5 -44.36 -10.67 13.34
CA LEU A 5 -42.99 -11.05 13.69
C LEU A 5 -42.06 -9.93 13.19
N LEU A 6 -41.60 -9.05 14.11
CA LEU A 6 -40.62 -8.02 13.83
C LEU A 6 -39.23 -8.72 13.77
N ALA A 7 -38.73 -9.03 12.57
CA ALA A 7 -37.38 -9.53 12.37
C ALA A 7 -36.40 -8.38 12.60
N LEU A 8 -35.69 -8.39 13.73
CA LEU A 8 -34.54 -7.52 14.01
C LEU A 8 -33.37 -7.99 13.14
N LEU A 9 -33.13 -7.30 12.04
CA LEU A 9 -31.89 -7.41 11.25
C LEU A 9 -30.76 -6.77 12.06
N ALA A 10 -30.03 -7.59 12.82
CA ALA A 10 -28.76 -7.18 13.41
C ALA A 10 -27.73 -7.07 12.27
N GLY A 11 -27.56 -5.88 11.71
CA GLY A 11 -26.51 -5.59 10.75
C GLY A 11 -25.15 -5.62 11.45
N CYS A 12 -24.30 -6.61 11.13
CA CYS A 12 -22.89 -6.55 11.48
C CYS A 12 -22.26 -5.41 10.67
N GLY A 13 -22.00 -4.28 11.31
CA GLY A 13 -21.31 -3.15 10.68
C GLY A 13 -19.81 -3.43 10.57
N THR A 14 -19.26 -3.36 9.36
CA THR A 14 -17.81 -3.34 9.15
C THR A 14 -17.36 -1.89 9.12
N THR A 15 -16.37 -1.54 9.93
CA THR A 15 -15.74 -0.21 9.89
C THR A 15 -14.66 -0.20 8.83
N GLN A 16 -14.82 0.65 7.82
CA GLN A 16 -13.87 0.77 6.70
C GLN A 16 -13.06 2.05 6.84
N PHE A 17 -11.75 1.93 6.68
CA PHE A 17 -10.81 3.05 6.56
C PHE A 17 -10.17 3.05 5.18
N GLU A 18 -10.06 4.25 4.60
CA GLU A 18 -9.28 4.47 3.38
C GLU A 18 -8.00 5.21 3.75
N ALA A 19 -6.85 4.63 3.42
CA ALA A 19 -5.56 5.25 3.66
C ALA A 19 -5.37 6.46 2.74
N GLN A 20 -4.97 7.60 3.28
CA GLN A 20 -4.62 8.81 2.52
C GLN A 20 -3.18 9.23 2.85
N PRO A 21 -2.17 8.56 2.28
CA PRO A 21 -0.79 8.86 2.59
C PRO A 21 -0.38 10.21 1.99
N VAL A 22 0.13 11.10 2.83
CA VAL A 22 0.86 12.28 2.40
C VAL A 22 2.35 11.91 2.40
N ILE A 23 2.88 11.58 1.22
CA ILE A 23 4.31 11.31 1.05
C ILE A 23 4.97 12.61 0.63
N PRO A 24 5.84 13.22 1.47
CA PRO A 24 6.58 14.40 1.08
C PRO A 24 7.55 14.05 -0.06
N PRO A 25 7.83 14.99 -0.99
CA PRO A 25 8.81 14.74 -2.03
C PRO A 25 10.19 14.47 -1.39
N PRO A 26 10.95 13.48 -1.91
CA PRO A 26 12.27 13.20 -1.40
C PRO A 26 13.22 14.38 -1.63
N LEU A 27 14.02 14.70 -0.61
CA LEU A 27 15.03 15.76 -0.66
C LEU A 27 16.33 15.25 -1.31
N ILE A 28 16.22 14.73 -2.52
CA ILE A 28 17.36 14.21 -3.29
C ILE A 28 17.41 14.82 -4.69
N THR A 29 18.60 14.87 -5.27
CA THR A 29 18.74 15.11 -6.70
C THR A 29 18.22 13.90 -7.47
N ARG A 30 17.41 14.12 -8.50
CA ARG A 30 16.91 13.02 -9.34
C ARG A 30 18.05 12.18 -9.89
N ILE A 31 17.89 10.89 -9.77
CA ILE A 31 18.82 9.91 -10.32
C ILE A 31 18.64 9.91 -11.86
N PRO A 32 19.70 10.18 -12.66
CA PRO A 32 19.60 10.33 -14.11
C PRO A 32 19.49 8.96 -14.81
N VAL A 33 18.47 8.18 -14.41
CA VAL A 33 18.20 6.83 -14.92
C VAL A 33 16.74 6.72 -15.29
N VAL A 34 16.45 5.95 -16.33
CA VAL A 34 15.10 5.51 -16.70
C VAL A 34 14.86 4.16 -16.06
N VAL A 35 13.76 4.04 -15.32
CA VAL A 35 13.37 2.80 -14.64
C VAL A 35 12.00 2.31 -15.10
N GLY A 36 11.86 1.00 -15.24
CA GLY A 36 10.57 0.35 -15.30
C GLY A 36 9.96 0.25 -13.89
N VAL A 37 8.64 0.34 -13.78
CA VAL A 37 7.94 0.10 -12.52
C VAL A 37 6.82 -0.90 -12.77
N HIS A 38 6.94 -2.04 -12.11
CA HIS A 38 5.89 -3.04 -12.03
C HIS A 38 5.17 -2.93 -10.67
N VAL A 39 3.88 -2.62 -10.70
CA VAL A 39 3.05 -2.64 -9.49
C VAL A 39 2.12 -3.84 -9.57
N PRO A 40 2.33 -4.93 -8.79
CA PRO A 40 1.52 -6.12 -8.84
C PRO A 40 0.04 -5.86 -8.48
N ALA A 41 -0.89 -6.65 -9.04
CA ALA A 41 -2.31 -6.52 -8.73
C ALA A 41 -2.60 -6.65 -7.23
N GLN A 42 -1.98 -7.61 -6.56
CA GLN A 42 -2.09 -7.80 -5.12
C GLN A 42 -1.66 -6.57 -4.30
N PHE A 43 -0.72 -5.78 -4.79
CA PHE A 43 -0.30 -4.53 -4.15
C PHE A 43 -1.34 -3.42 -4.39
N ARG A 44 -1.88 -3.30 -5.62
CA ARG A 44 -2.89 -2.29 -5.97
C ARG A 44 -4.25 -2.54 -5.33
N GLU A 45 -4.57 -3.78 -5.01
CA GLU A 45 -5.86 -4.22 -4.50
C GLU A 45 -5.82 -4.60 -3.02
N ALA A 46 -4.70 -4.31 -2.34
CA ALA A 46 -4.49 -4.70 -0.96
C ALA A 46 -5.56 -4.11 -0.03
N VAL A 47 -6.25 -4.99 0.68
CA VAL A 47 -7.17 -4.67 1.76
C VAL A 47 -6.82 -5.55 2.95
N HIS A 48 -6.44 -4.94 4.05
CA HIS A 48 -6.23 -5.65 5.30
C HIS A 48 -7.56 -5.76 6.07
N ARG A 49 -7.87 -6.96 6.55
CA ARG A 49 -9.06 -7.20 7.36
C ARG A 49 -8.67 -7.89 8.65
N GLU A 50 -9.13 -7.33 9.76
CA GLU A 50 -8.92 -7.93 11.07
C GLU A 50 -10.05 -7.56 12.02
N LYS A 51 -10.12 -8.28 13.15
CA LYS A 51 -11.15 -8.09 14.15
C LYS A 51 -10.54 -7.70 15.48
N HIS A 52 -10.99 -6.57 16.02
CA HIS A 52 -10.64 -6.12 17.36
C HIS A 52 -11.90 -5.93 18.20
N ASP A 53 -11.96 -6.53 19.39
CA ASP A 53 -13.06 -6.40 20.36
C ASP A 53 -14.46 -6.58 19.75
N GLY A 54 -14.61 -7.53 18.84
CA GLY A 54 -15.87 -7.83 18.17
C GLY A 54 -16.22 -6.93 17.00
N THR A 55 -15.43 -5.89 16.71
CA THR A 55 -15.59 -5.02 15.55
C THR A 55 -14.72 -5.51 14.38
N ASP A 56 -15.32 -5.63 13.21
CA ASP A 56 -14.60 -5.96 11.98
C ASP A 56 -14.07 -4.68 11.34
N TYR A 57 -12.77 -4.66 11.06
CA TYR A 57 -12.08 -3.56 10.39
C TYR A 57 -11.63 -3.97 8.99
N ALA A 58 -11.82 -3.09 8.02
CA ALA A 58 -11.30 -3.22 6.66
C ALA A 58 -10.50 -1.96 6.31
N ILE A 59 -9.18 -2.12 6.15
CA ILE A 59 -8.27 -1.02 5.82
C ILE A 59 -7.90 -1.15 4.34
N VAL A 60 -8.39 -0.22 3.52
CA VAL A 60 -8.12 -0.19 2.08
C VAL A 60 -6.81 0.53 1.83
N LEU A 61 -5.79 -0.21 1.41
CA LEU A 61 -4.43 0.27 1.22
C LEU A 61 -4.09 0.46 -0.26
N GLY A 62 -4.58 -0.43 -1.10
CA GLY A 62 -4.08 -0.70 -2.44
C GLY A 62 -3.89 0.52 -3.32
N LYS A 63 -4.95 1.29 -3.56
CA LYS A 63 -4.87 2.48 -4.41
C LYS A 63 -3.91 3.52 -3.84
N ALA A 64 -4.03 3.82 -2.56
CA ALA A 64 -3.25 4.85 -1.90
C ALA A 64 -1.74 4.54 -1.90
N GLN A 65 -1.37 3.28 -1.62
CA GLN A 65 0.04 2.86 -1.65
C GLN A 65 0.61 2.80 -3.07
N ALA A 66 -0.18 2.38 -4.07
CA ALA A 66 0.25 2.36 -5.46
C ALA A 66 0.50 3.78 -5.99
N ASP A 67 -0.43 4.71 -5.74
CA ASP A 67 -0.29 6.12 -6.10
C ASP A 67 0.91 6.77 -5.38
N GLY A 68 1.10 6.43 -4.09
CA GLY A 68 2.23 6.91 -3.30
C GLY A 68 3.57 6.42 -3.84
N PHE A 69 3.66 5.15 -4.16
CA PHE A 69 4.86 4.55 -4.75
C PHE A 69 5.17 5.17 -6.12
N GLY A 70 4.16 5.34 -6.98
CA GLY A 70 4.33 6.00 -8.28
C GLY A 70 4.91 7.42 -8.12
N ARG A 71 4.32 8.26 -7.27
CA ARG A 71 4.83 9.62 -7.00
C ARG A 71 6.27 9.62 -6.46
N LEU A 72 6.60 8.66 -5.60
CA LEU A 72 7.96 8.52 -5.07
C LEU A 72 8.95 8.20 -6.20
N MET A 73 8.64 7.25 -7.07
CA MET A 73 9.49 6.88 -8.21
C MET A 73 9.65 8.06 -9.18
N ASP A 74 8.57 8.77 -9.53
CA ASP A 74 8.60 9.95 -10.39
C ASP A 74 9.45 11.09 -9.81
N ALA A 75 9.50 11.22 -8.48
CA ALA A 75 10.34 12.20 -7.82
C ALA A 75 11.82 11.80 -7.76
N MET A 76 12.10 10.49 -7.71
CA MET A 76 13.47 9.94 -7.57
C MET A 76 14.21 9.79 -8.90
N PHE A 77 13.51 9.43 -9.98
CA PHE A 77 14.14 9.09 -11.26
C PHE A 77 13.80 10.10 -12.35
N THR A 78 14.66 10.20 -13.36
CA THR A 78 14.44 11.12 -14.50
C THR A 78 13.19 10.77 -15.29
N ARG A 79 12.96 9.47 -15.49
CA ARG A 79 11.77 8.95 -16.18
C ARG A 79 11.38 7.58 -15.61
N VAL A 80 10.08 7.41 -15.41
CA VAL A 80 9.46 6.16 -14.94
C VAL A 80 8.55 5.61 -16.03
N VAL A 81 8.69 4.34 -16.35
CA VAL A 81 7.91 3.64 -17.38
C VAL A 81 7.14 2.50 -16.73
N PRO A 82 5.80 2.49 -16.76
CA PRO A 82 5.03 1.34 -16.29
C PRO A 82 5.35 0.10 -17.13
N VAL A 83 5.61 -1.03 -16.48
CA VAL A 83 5.81 -2.33 -17.13
C VAL A 83 4.81 -3.36 -16.60
N SER A 84 4.45 -4.33 -17.44
CA SER A 84 3.41 -5.32 -17.13
C SER A 84 3.85 -6.40 -16.14
N SER A 85 5.15 -6.72 -16.11
CA SER A 85 5.75 -7.70 -15.20
C SER A 85 7.23 -7.40 -15.00
N THR A 86 7.88 -8.21 -14.16
CA THR A 86 9.34 -8.20 -13.97
C THR A 86 10.06 -9.21 -14.87
N ASP A 87 9.33 -9.95 -15.72
CA ASP A 87 9.91 -10.98 -16.58
C ASP A 87 10.73 -10.39 -17.72
N ALA A 88 11.61 -11.23 -18.28
CA ALA A 88 12.37 -10.88 -19.47
C ALA A 88 11.44 -10.48 -20.63
N GLY A 89 11.72 -9.32 -21.23
CA GLY A 89 10.95 -8.77 -22.35
C GLY A 89 9.75 -7.88 -21.95
N ALA A 90 9.41 -7.76 -20.67
CA ALA A 90 8.39 -6.81 -20.22
C ALA A 90 8.87 -5.36 -20.32
N ALA A 91 10.17 -5.12 -20.12
CA ALA A 91 10.82 -3.83 -20.29
C ALA A 91 11.21 -3.62 -21.77
N THR A 92 10.24 -3.21 -22.59
CA THR A 92 10.43 -3.05 -24.05
C THR A 92 11.14 -1.75 -24.44
N ASP A 93 11.16 -0.76 -23.59
CA ASP A 93 11.88 0.50 -23.82
C ASP A 93 13.39 0.29 -23.56
N PRO A 94 14.26 0.51 -24.59
CA PRO A 94 15.69 0.23 -24.48
C PRO A 94 16.45 1.17 -23.53
N GLU A 95 15.82 2.26 -23.09
CA GLU A 95 16.42 3.16 -22.10
C GLU A 95 16.24 2.68 -20.66
N ILE A 96 15.34 1.74 -20.41
CA ILE A 96 15.13 1.16 -19.07
C ILE A 96 16.40 0.45 -18.61
N ARG A 97 16.91 0.85 -17.44
CA ARG A 97 18.13 0.27 -16.83
C ARG A 97 17.84 -0.74 -15.73
N GLY A 98 16.61 -0.77 -15.25
CA GLY A 98 16.15 -1.73 -14.25
C GLY A 98 14.65 -1.61 -14.04
N VAL A 99 14.06 -2.63 -13.43
CA VAL A 99 12.64 -2.68 -13.09
C VAL A 99 12.51 -2.74 -11.57
N LEU A 100 11.66 -1.89 -11.01
CA LEU A 100 11.38 -1.83 -9.57
C LEU A 100 9.97 -2.38 -9.30
N GLU A 101 9.86 -3.19 -8.25
CA GLU A 101 8.61 -3.81 -7.84
C GLU A 101 8.41 -3.65 -6.33
N PRO A 102 7.31 -3.01 -5.87
CA PRO A 102 6.98 -2.92 -4.45
C PRO A 102 6.26 -4.19 -3.98
N VAL A 103 6.59 -4.61 -2.76
CA VAL A 103 5.93 -5.70 -2.04
C VAL A 103 5.56 -5.20 -0.65
N LEU A 104 4.30 -5.39 -0.24
CA LEU A 104 3.89 -5.22 1.15
C LEU A 104 4.19 -6.51 1.90
N GLU A 105 5.13 -6.48 2.84
CA GLU A 105 5.54 -7.65 3.62
C GLU A 105 4.74 -7.83 4.90
N GLU A 106 4.58 -6.75 5.65
CA GLU A 106 3.91 -6.79 6.95
C GLU A 106 2.98 -5.59 7.08
N PHE A 107 1.86 -5.83 7.70
CA PHE A 107 0.90 -4.83 8.12
C PHE A 107 0.59 -5.02 9.60
N SER A 108 0.56 -3.94 10.36
CA SER A 108 0.13 -3.93 11.75
C SER A 108 -0.83 -2.77 11.96
N PHE A 109 -1.94 -3.04 12.60
CA PHE A 109 -2.94 -2.05 12.96
C PHE A 109 -3.22 -2.16 14.45
N VAL A 110 -3.26 -1.02 15.14
CA VAL A 110 -3.61 -0.96 16.55
C VAL A 110 -4.74 0.06 16.76
N THR A 111 -5.64 -0.31 17.63
CA THR A 111 -6.79 0.54 17.98
C THR A 111 -6.48 1.35 19.26
N PRO A 112 -7.29 2.40 19.54
CA PRO A 112 -7.22 3.15 20.80
C PRO A 112 -7.31 2.26 22.04
N ARG A 113 -8.05 1.16 21.97
CA ARG A 113 -8.21 0.21 23.09
C ARG A 113 -6.96 -0.60 23.33
N ASP A 114 -6.26 -1.02 22.26
CA ASP A 114 -5.03 -1.80 22.37
C ASP A 114 -3.90 -1.01 23.05
N THR A 115 -3.87 0.29 22.81
CA THR A 115 -2.79 1.17 23.27
C THR A 115 -3.13 2.03 24.47
N GLY A 116 -4.43 2.12 24.84
CA GLY A 116 -4.92 3.06 25.88
C GLY A 116 -4.80 4.53 25.47
N THR A 117 -4.66 4.80 24.16
CA THR A 117 -4.57 6.16 23.61
C THR A 117 -5.85 6.56 22.87
N SER A 118 -5.88 7.77 22.31
CA SER A 118 -6.96 8.22 21.40
C SER A 118 -6.59 8.11 19.93
N LEU A 119 -5.66 7.22 19.56
CA LEU A 119 -5.12 7.09 18.21
C LEU A 119 -5.36 5.69 17.64
N TYR A 120 -5.78 5.63 16.38
CA TYR A 120 -5.54 4.49 15.52
C TYR A 120 -4.13 4.63 14.94
N ALA A 121 -3.37 3.55 14.89
CA ALA A 121 -2.04 3.58 14.30
C ALA A 121 -1.81 2.37 13.38
N VAL A 122 -1.04 2.60 12.31
CA VAL A 122 -0.64 1.56 11.38
C VAL A 122 0.87 1.56 11.22
N SER A 123 1.43 0.38 11.01
CA SER A 123 2.81 0.17 10.57
C SER A 123 2.79 -0.72 9.34
N LEU A 124 3.52 -0.32 8.31
CA LEU A 124 3.61 -1.03 7.03
C LEU A 124 5.08 -1.27 6.71
N LYS A 125 5.46 -2.52 6.57
CA LYS A 125 6.80 -2.89 6.10
C LYS A 125 6.74 -3.24 4.63
N TYR A 126 7.51 -2.52 3.85
CA TYR A 126 7.64 -2.70 2.41
C TYR A 126 9.00 -3.28 2.06
N ARG A 127 9.02 -4.07 1.01
CA ARG A 127 10.23 -4.42 0.27
C ARG A 127 10.13 -3.87 -1.14
N ILE A 128 11.23 -3.33 -1.66
CA ILE A 128 11.38 -3.00 -3.06
C ILE A 128 12.39 -3.98 -3.65
N ASN A 129 11.96 -4.72 -4.65
CA ASN A 129 12.82 -5.58 -5.45
C ASN A 129 13.31 -4.81 -6.67
N ALA A 130 14.59 -4.97 -7.02
CA ALA A 130 15.18 -4.41 -8.21
C ALA A 130 15.62 -5.54 -9.14
N TYR A 131 15.16 -5.47 -10.39
CA TYR A 131 15.47 -6.45 -11.43
C TYR A 131 16.23 -5.79 -12.58
N THR A 132 17.05 -6.55 -13.26
CA THR A 132 17.58 -6.17 -14.58
C THR A 132 16.44 -6.17 -15.62
N PRO A 133 16.60 -5.52 -16.78
CA PRO A 133 15.60 -5.56 -17.86
C PRO A 133 15.31 -6.96 -18.41
N ASP A 134 16.23 -7.91 -18.21
CA ASP A 134 16.08 -9.32 -18.56
C ASP A 134 15.45 -10.18 -17.44
N GLY A 135 14.94 -9.55 -16.38
CA GLY A 135 14.13 -10.20 -15.36
C GLY A 135 14.90 -10.84 -14.21
N LYS A 136 16.20 -10.60 -14.08
CA LYS A 136 17.00 -11.15 -12.98
C LYS A 136 16.93 -10.21 -11.77
N LEU A 137 16.52 -10.73 -10.60
CA LEU A 137 16.61 -10.01 -9.33
C LEU A 137 18.07 -9.71 -9.00
N VAL A 138 18.41 -8.44 -8.79
CA VAL A 138 19.78 -7.99 -8.49
C VAL A 138 19.91 -7.40 -7.09
N ASP A 139 18.83 -6.83 -6.55
CA ASP A 139 18.86 -6.25 -5.21
C ASP A 139 17.45 -6.22 -4.60
N SER A 140 17.40 -6.06 -3.28
CA SER A 140 16.16 -5.96 -2.54
C SER A 140 16.41 -5.24 -1.22
N TRP A 141 15.60 -4.23 -0.89
CA TRP A 141 15.70 -3.51 0.39
C TRP A 141 14.33 -3.28 1.01
N THR A 142 14.31 -3.15 2.33
CA THR A 142 13.09 -2.96 3.11
C THR A 142 13.06 -1.61 3.80
N PHE A 143 11.87 -1.07 4.01
CA PHE A 143 11.63 0.08 4.86
C PHE A 143 10.27 -0.03 5.54
N THR A 144 10.09 0.69 6.65
CA THR A 144 8.84 0.70 7.40
C THR A 144 8.27 2.11 7.42
N GLY A 145 6.99 2.22 7.05
CA GLY A 145 6.19 3.43 7.18
C GLY A 145 5.26 3.35 8.39
N TYR A 146 4.99 4.49 9.02
CA TYR A 146 4.07 4.62 10.14
C TYR A 146 3.04 5.69 9.86
N GLY A 147 1.81 5.45 10.32
CA GLY A 147 0.74 6.42 10.26
C GLY A 147 -0.11 6.36 11.52
N ALA A 148 -0.67 7.50 11.92
CA ALA A 148 -1.61 7.56 13.03
C ALA A 148 -2.73 8.57 12.74
N GLN A 149 -3.93 8.28 13.26
CA GLN A 149 -5.10 9.13 13.12
C GLN A 149 -5.85 9.20 14.46
N ALA A 150 -6.21 10.41 14.89
CA ALA A 150 -6.99 10.59 16.10
C ALA A 150 -8.45 10.12 15.92
N VAL A 151 -9.03 9.59 16.99
CA VAL A 151 -10.46 9.25 17.04
C VAL A 151 -11.28 10.53 16.80
N GLY A 152 -12.23 10.48 15.87
CA GLY A 152 -13.12 11.62 15.57
C GLY A 152 -12.57 12.65 14.58
N SER A 153 -11.41 12.39 13.95
CA SER A 153 -10.85 13.23 12.89
C SER A 153 -11.23 12.73 11.47
N VAL A 154 -12.51 12.35 11.30
CA VAL A 154 -13.08 11.96 9.99
C VAL A 154 -13.96 13.09 9.48
#